data_3957e8390bba8c5e47f00fb0aaef27fd
#
_entry.id   3957e8390bba8c5e47f00fb0aaef27fd
#
_cell.length_a   1.000
_cell.length_b   1.000
_cell.length_c   1.000
_cell.angle_alpha   90.00
_cell.angle_beta   90.00
_cell.angle_gamma   90.00
#
_symmetry.space_group_name_H-M   'P 1'
#
loop_
_entity.id
_entity.type
_entity.pdbx_description
1 polymer ?
#
loop_
_entity_poly.entity_id
_entity_poly.type
_entity_poly.pdbx_seq_one_letter_code
_entity_poly.pdbx_strand_id
1 'polypeptide(L)'
;MIRLVALLLGLVVAFAAPPSCAQTRGPLVLAAASLQESLTEAAGRWAAKGHPKPVLSFAASSALARQIAAGAPADLFIPADEQWMDEIERKGFVRARTRSSFLTNRLVLISPASSATRLTVRRGFPLARSLGRGRLAVADTQAVPAGRYAKAALMHFGVWGRVERKLAQGDSVRSALALVERGEAPFGIVYATDARASKGVRVVGTFPAASHPPITYPVALLRQSTHRDADGFRRFLLSREGRAIFARYGFPARQGSNK
;
A
#
# COMPACT_ATOMS: atom_id res chain seq x y z
N MET A 1 -0.34 -88.77 0.39
CA MET A 1 -1.08 -87.47 0.67
C MET A 1 -0.03 -86.42 1.04
N ILE A 2 0.38 -85.64 0.07
CA ILE A 2 1.45 -84.66 0.20
C ILE A 2 0.76 -83.31 0.22
N ARG A 3 0.82 -82.54 1.37
CA ARG A 3 0.31 -81.20 1.49
C ARG A 3 1.39 -80.18 1.06
N LEU A 4 1.19 -79.55 -0.07
CA LEU A 4 1.96 -78.37 -0.55
C LEU A 4 1.61 -77.17 0.27
N VAL A 5 2.59 -76.63 0.99
CA VAL A 5 2.44 -75.30 1.66
C VAL A 5 3.10 -74.29 0.74
N ALA A 6 2.28 -73.40 0.10
CA ALA A 6 2.78 -72.35 -0.70
C ALA A 6 3.10 -71.15 0.20
N LEU A 7 4.36 -70.77 0.25
CA LEU A 7 4.85 -69.53 0.98
C LEU A 7 4.69 -68.31 0.04
N LEU A 8 3.71 -67.48 0.33
CA LEU A 8 3.56 -66.19 -0.34
C LEU A 8 4.47 -65.15 0.33
N LEU A 9 5.58 -64.87 -0.35
CA LEU A 9 6.51 -63.79 0.03
C LEU A 9 5.94 -62.45 -0.48
N GLY A 10 5.28 -61.69 0.39
CA GLY A 10 4.77 -60.33 0.09
C GLY A 10 5.91 -59.33 0.05
N LEU A 11 6.28 -58.87 -1.14
CA LEU A 11 7.25 -57.79 -1.36
C LEU A 11 6.58 -56.45 -1.00
N VAL A 12 6.84 -55.90 0.19
CA VAL A 12 6.42 -54.57 0.59
C VAL A 12 7.40 -53.58 -0.03
N VAL A 13 7.02 -52.99 -1.18
CA VAL A 13 7.73 -51.86 -1.77
C VAL A 13 7.35 -50.59 -0.97
N ALA A 14 8.23 -50.20 -0.06
CA ALA A 14 8.11 -48.91 0.63
C ALA A 14 8.33 -47.78 -0.38
N PHE A 15 7.27 -47.16 -0.86
CA PHE A 15 7.36 -45.91 -1.58
C PHE A 15 7.87 -44.83 -0.61
N ALA A 16 9.16 -44.56 -0.63
CA ALA A 16 9.72 -43.35 -0.02
C ALA A 16 9.15 -42.12 -0.77
N ALA A 17 8.12 -41.52 -0.25
CA ALA A 17 7.65 -40.24 -0.75
C ALA A 17 8.83 -39.24 -0.71
N PRO A 18 9.15 -38.54 -1.81
CA PRO A 18 10.21 -37.55 -1.78
C PRO A 18 9.88 -36.53 -0.69
N PRO A 19 10.88 -36.02 0.06
CA PRO A 19 10.63 -34.98 1.07
C PRO A 19 9.94 -33.82 0.37
N SER A 20 8.69 -33.55 0.72
CA SER A 20 7.98 -32.36 0.29
C SER A 20 8.82 -31.20 0.76
N CYS A 21 9.50 -30.52 -0.19
CA CYS A 21 10.23 -29.31 0.07
C CYS A 21 9.16 -28.27 0.45
N ALA A 22 8.80 -28.23 1.73
CA ALA A 22 7.90 -27.20 2.26
C ALA A 22 8.55 -25.87 1.91
N GLN A 23 8.07 -25.26 0.82
CA GLN A 23 8.55 -23.95 0.37
C GLN A 23 8.34 -22.98 1.53
N THR A 24 9.42 -22.61 2.20
CA THR A 24 9.36 -21.74 3.37
C THR A 24 8.65 -20.45 2.95
N ARG A 25 7.45 -20.23 3.49
CA ARG A 25 6.65 -19.04 3.24
C ARG A 25 7.51 -17.82 3.55
N GLY A 26 7.56 -16.83 2.65
CA GLY A 26 8.27 -15.59 2.90
C GLY A 26 7.57 -14.72 3.96
N PRO A 27 8.23 -13.65 4.43
CA PRO A 27 7.68 -12.76 5.45
C PRO A 27 6.37 -12.12 4.99
N LEU A 28 5.40 -12.01 5.91
CA LEU A 28 4.12 -11.34 5.67
C LEU A 28 4.26 -9.84 5.84
N VAL A 29 3.95 -9.09 4.78
CA VAL A 29 4.05 -7.63 4.73
C VAL A 29 2.67 -7.03 4.61
N LEU A 30 2.26 -6.22 5.58
CA LEU A 30 1.06 -5.41 5.52
C LEU A 30 1.44 -4.02 4.99
N ALA A 31 0.97 -3.66 3.80
CA ALA A 31 1.39 -2.45 3.11
C ALA A 31 0.20 -1.62 2.59
N ALA A 32 0.37 -0.30 2.59
CA ALA A 32 -0.61 0.62 2.02
C ALA A 32 -0.91 0.27 0.56
N ALA A 33 -2.19 0.32 0.17
CA ALA A 33 -2.68 -0.08 -1.15
C ALA A 33 -1.96 0.62 -2.32
N SER A 34 -1.49 1.86 -2.13
CA SER A 34 -0.72 2.62 -3.13
C SER A 34 0.67 2.05 -3.45
N LEU A 35 1.15 1.06 -2.67
CA LEU A 35 2.45 0.41 -2.89
C LEU A 35 2.35 -0.86 -3.75
N GLN A 36 1.16 -1.26 -4.17
CA GLN A 36 0.89 -2.58 -4.74
C GLN A 36 1.86 -2.97 -5.84
N GLU A 37 2.01 -2.19 -6.88
CA GLU A 37 2.84 -2.53 -8.04
C GLU A 37 4.33 -2.51 -7.67
N SER A 38 4.77 -1.44 -7.01
CA SER A 38 6.18 -1.24 -6.67
C SER A 38 6.71 -2.26 -5.65
N LEU A 39 5.90 -2.58 -4.64
CA LEU A 39 6.28 -3.55 -3.62
C LEU A 39 6.20 -4.99 -4.16
N THR A 40 5.28 -5.27 -5.09
CA THR A 40 5.22 -6.56 -5.79
C THR A 40 6.48 -6.79 -6.63
N GLU A 41 6.97 -5.77 -7.36
CA GLU A 41 8.25 -5.87 -8.07
C GLU A 41 9.41 -6.06 -7.08
N ALA A 42 9.44 -5.29 -5.99
CA ALA A 42 10.48 -5.42 -4.97
C ALA A 42 10.53 -6.84 -4.37
N ALA A 43 9.36 -7.43 -4.07
CA ALA A 43 9.26 -8.80 -3.58
C ALA A 43 9.74 -9.83 -4.62
N GLY A 44 9.44 -9.61 -5.90
CA GLY A 44 9.96 -10.43 -6.99
C GLY A 44 11.49 -10.36 -7.13
N ARG A 45 12.06 -9.17 -7.02
CA ARG A 45 13.52 -8.97 -7.06
C ARG A 45 14.23 -9.60 -5.86
N TRP A 46 13.61 -9.51 -4.68
CA TRP A 46 14.10 -10.19 -3.49
C TRP A 46 14.11 -11.71 -3.67
N ALA A 47 13.03 -12.27 -4.19
CA ALA A 47 12.92 -13.70 -4.48
C ALA A 47 13.94 -14.18 -5.53
N ALA A 48 14.20 -13.38 -6.57
CA ALA A 48 15.19 -13.69 -7.59
C ALA A 48 16.65 -13.76 -7.04
N LYS A 49 16.88 -13.27 -5.83
CA LYS A 49 18.16 -13.38 -5.11
C LYS A 49 18.25 -14.65 -4.24
N GLY A 50 17.31 -15.58 -4.39
CA GLY A 50 17.30 -16.86 -3.66
C GLY A 50 16.59 -16.82 -2.30
N HIS A 51 15.86 -15.76 -1.99
CA HIS A 51 15.10 -15.64 -0.75
C HIS A 51 13.65 -16.10 -0.90
N PRO A 52 12.97 -16.55 0.18
CA PRO A 52 11.54 -16.80 0.15
C PRO A 52 10.78 -15.54 -0.25
N LYS A 53 9.86 -15.66 -1.22
CA LYS A 53 9.08 -14.54 -1.74
C LYS A 53 8.16 -13.98 -0.64
N PRO A 54 8.23 -12.68 -0.31
CA PRO A 54 7.33 -12.06 0.65
C PRO A 54 5.86 -12.22 0.27
N VAL A 55 5.02 -12.46 1.25
CA VAL A 55 3.57 -12.48 1.11
C VAL A 55 3.07 -11.06 1.37
N LEU A 56 2.40 -10.47 0.39
CA LEU A 56 1.98 -9.08 0.43
C LEU A 56 0.47 -8.99 0.66
N SER A 57 0.06 -8.18 1.62
CA SER A 57 -1.34 -7.83 1.86
C SER A 57 -1.50 -6.32 1.75
N PHE A 58 -2.38 -5.88 0.85
CA PHE A 58 -2.59 -4.47 0.55
C PHE A 58 -3.97 -4.01 0.99
N ALA A 59 -4.02 -2.95 1.79
CA ALA A 59 -5.25 -2.29 2.20
C ALA A 59 -4.98 -0.83 2.63
N ALA A 60 -6.01 -0.15 3.14
CA ALA A 60 -5.80 1.12 3.80
C ALA A 60 -4.93 0.95 5.05
N SER A 61 -4.03 1.91 5.29
CA SER A 61 -3.12 1.89 6.46
C SER A 61 -3.88 1.77 7.77
N SER A 62 -5.05 2.40 7.88
CA SER A 62 -5.95 2.31 9.04
C SER A 62 -6.49 0.90 9.28
N ALA A 63 -6.86 0.19 8.21
CA ALA A 63 -7.35 -1.18 8.31
C ALA A 63 -6.24 -2.14 8.74
N LEU A 64 -5.05 -2.01 8.13
CA LEU A 64 -3.87 -2.80 8.47
C LEU A 64 -3.41 -2.56 9.91
N ALA A 65 -3.41 -1.29 10.36
CA ALA A 65 -3.08 -0.96 11.74
C ALA A 65 -4.05 -1.60 12.75
N ARG A 66 -5.37 -1.62 12.43
CA ARG A 66 -6.35 -2.33 13.26
C ARG A 66 -6.11 -3.85 13.27
N GLN A 67 -5.75 -4.45 12.13
CA GLN A 67 -5.39 -5.87 12.06
C GLN A 67 -4.18 -6.19 12.95
N ILE A 68 -3.12 -5.37 12.90
CA ILE A 68 -1.94 -5.52 13.76
C ILE A 68 -2.34 -5.41 15.24
N ALA A 69 -3.15 -4.41 15.60
CA ALA A 69 -3.62 -4.22 16.97
C ALA A 69 -4.51 -5.38 17.46
N ALA A 70 -5.19 -6.09 16.55
CA ALA A 70 -5.97 -7.29 16.81
C ALA A 70 -5.12 -8.59 16.79
N GLY A 71 -3.78 -8.49 16.68
CA GLY A 71 -2.88 -9.64 16.74
C GLY A 71 -2.61 -10.33 15.40
N ALA A 72 -2.85 -9.69 14.25
CA ALA A 72 -2.52 -10.28 12.95
C ALA A 72 -1.04 -10.70 12.87
N PRO A 73 -0.71 -11.93 12.43
CA PRO A 73 0.64 -12.49 12.47
C PRO A 73 1.52 -11.95 11.31
N ALA A 74 1.69 -10.62 11.25
CA ALA A 74 2.48 -9.96 10.22
C ALA A 74 3.92 -9.69 10.69
N ASP A 75 4.84 -9.59 9.73
CA ASP A 75 6.26 -9.36 9.96
C ASP A 75 6.67 -7.90 9.75
N LEU A 76 6.11 -7.26 8.72
CA LEU A 76 6.40 -5.87 8.36
C LEU A 76 5.11 -5.06 8.21
N PHE A 77 5.20 -3.77 8.58
CA PHE A 77 4.15 -2.80 8.35
C PHE A 77 4.69 -1.59 7.57
N ILE A 78 3.97 -1.20 6.49
CA ILE A 78 4.35 -0.08 5.61
C ILE A 78 3.11 0.78 5.34
N PRO A 79 2.72 1.68 6.24
CA PRO A 79 1.61 2.61 6.04
C PRO A 79 2.00 3.78 5.11
N ALA A 80 0.99 4.54 4.69
CA ALA A 80 1.16 5.75 3.87
C ALA A 80 1.14 7.04 4.70
N ASP A 81 1.42 6.97 5.97
CA ASP A 81 1.65 8.10 6.88
C ASP A 81 2.41 7.68 8.14
N GLU A 82 2.95 8.68 8.82
CA GLU A 82 3.61 8.46 10.11
C GLU A 82 2.60 8.17 11.22
N GLN A 83 1.39 8.73 11.17
CA GLN A 83 0.42 8.67 12.25
C GLN A 83 -0.04 7.23 12.56
N TRP A 84 -0.26 6.41 11.53
CA TRP A 84 -0.60 5.00 11.75
C TRP A 84 0.61 4.18 12.21
N MET A 85 1.83 4.57 11.81
CA MET A 85 3.04 3.97 12.36
C MET A 85 3.23 4.35 13.84
N ASP A 86 3.03 5.63 14.19
CA ASP A 86 3.08 6.13 15.58
C ASP A 86 2.06 5.40 16.47
N GLU A 87 0.85 5.18 15.96
CA GLU A 87 -0.20 4.46 16.70
C GLU A 87 0.21 3.04 17.05
N ILE A 88 0.78 2.30 16.07
CA ILE A 88 1.23 0.92 16.25
C ILE A 88 2.48 0.85 17.12
N GLU A 89 3.40 1.82 16.98
CA GLU A 89 4.60 1.91 17.81
C GLU A 89 4.25 2.23 19.26
N ARG A 90 3.37 3.21 19.51
CA ARG A 90 2.87 3.57 20.85
C ARG A 90 2.17 2.41 21.56
N LYS A 91 1.49 1.54 20.80
CA LYS A 91 0.89 0.30 21.30
C LYS A 91 1.89 -0.83 21.52
N GLY A 92 3.18 -0.62 21.23
CA GLY A 92 4.23 -1.61 21.48
C GLY A 92 4.35 -2.70 20.42
N PHE A 93 3.71 -2.56 19.25
CA PHE A 93 3.76 -3.57 18.17
C PHE A 93 4.97 -3.42 17.24
N VAL A 94 5.71 -2.32 17.30
CA VAL A 94 6.91 -2.10 16.48
C VAL A 94 8.14 -2.58 17.22
N ARG A 95 9.05 -3.27 16.51
CA ARG A 95 10.37 -3.63 17.03
C ARG A 95 11.24 -2.38 17.09
N ALA A 96 11.79 -2.11 18.27
CA ALA A 96 12.65 -0.93 18.49
C ALA A 96 13.77 -0.81 17.45
N ARG A 97 14.08 0.41 17.02
CA ARG A 97 15.16 0.77 16.10
C ARG A 97 15.02 0.18 14.68
N THR A 98 13.82 -0.28 14.28
CA THR A 98 13.61 -0.81 12.93
C THR A 98 12.80 0.13 12.03
N ARG A 99 12.13 1.13 12.60
CA ARG A 99 11.36 2.13 11.86
C ARG A 99 12.27 3.01 11.01
N SER A 100 11.87 3.22 9.75
CA SER A 100 12.55 4.12 8.83
C SER A 100 11.59 4.64 7.78
N SER A 101 11.48 5.95 7.61
CA SER A 101 10.66 6.54 6.54
C SER A 101 11.50 6.67 5.28
N PHE A 102 11.08 6.08 4.17
CA PHE A 102 11.94 5.91 2.99
C PHE A 102 11.36 6.45 1.68
N LEU A 103 10.05 6.68 1.60
CA LEU A 103 9.38 7.20 0.42
C LEU A 103 8.53 8.42 0.76
N THR A 104 8.27 9.23 -0.26
CA THR A 104 7.30 10.33 -0.23
C THR A 104 6.32 10.20 -1.39
N ASN A 105 5.27 11.04 -1.42
CA ASN A 105 4.33 11.08 -2.53
C ASN A 105 3.77 12.50 -2.73
N ARG A 106 2.97 12.68 -3.76
CA ARG A 106 2.23 13.91 -4.04
C ARG A 106 0.75 13.60 -4.13
N LEU A 107 -0.07 14.55 -3.71
CA LEU A 107 -1.52 14.47 -3.84
C LEU A 107 -1.95 15.11 -5.16
N VAL A 108 -2.85 14.45 -5.89
CA VAL A 108 -3.33 14.91 -7.20
C VAL A 108 -4.84 14.83 -7.30
N LEU A 109 -5.43 15.76 -8.05
CA LEU A 109 -6.80 15.69 -8.52
C LEU A 109 -6.81 14.98 -9.87
N ILE A 110 -7.65 13.96 -10.00
CA ILE A 110 -7.81 13.16 -11.21
C ILE A 110 -9.21 13.28 -11.79
N SER A 111 -9.34 12.99 -13.07
CA SER A 111 -10.60 12.76 -13.77
C SER A 111 -10.48 11.52 -14.66
N PRO A 112 -11.58 10.96 -15.21
CA PRO A 112 -11.51 9.93 -16.26
C PRO A 112 -10.59 10.37 -17.40
N ALA A 113 -9.85 9.46 -18.00
CA ALA A 113 -8.89 9.75 -19.08
C ALA A 113 -9.56 10.43 -20.27
N SER A 114 -10.82 10.09 -20.57
CA SER A 114 -11.64 10.66 -21.64
C SER A 114 -12.11 12.10 -21.35
N SER A 115 -12.01 12.58 -20.12
CA SER A 115 -12.50 13.93 -19.74
C SER A 115 -11.57 15.01 -20.28
N ALA A 116 -12.12 16.01 -20.95
CA ALA A 116 -11.37 17.19 -21.40
C ALA A 116 -11.22 18.28 -20.31
N THR A 117 -11.83 18.08 -19.14
CA THR A 117 -11.88 19.08 -18.06
C THR A 117 -10.48 19.41 -17.55
N ARG A 118 -10.21 20.69 -17.35
CA ARG A 118 -9.00 21.21 -16.72
C ARG A 118 -9.39 22.00 -15.48
N LEU A 119 -8.70 21.78 -14.37
CA LEU A 119 -8.88 22.50 -13.12
C LEU A 119 -7.52 22.93 -12.58
N THR A 120 -7.38 24.22 -12.31
CA THR A 120 -6.20 24.74 -11.63
C THR A 120 -6.47 24.78 -10.14
N VAL A 121 -5.69 24.00 -9.37
CA VAL A 121 -5.76 23.96 -7.90
C VAL A 121 -5.23 25.28 -7.34
N ARG A 122 -6.13 26.10 -6.81
CA ARG A 122 -5.86 27.40 -6.18
C ARG A 122 -6.93 27.72 -5.15
N ARG A 123 -6.72 28.75 -4.34
CA ARG A 123 -7.72 29.19 -3.35
C ARG A 123 -9.08 29.38 -4.01
N GLY A 124 -10.11 28.74 -3.47
CA GLY A 124 -11.49 28.84 -3.93
C GLY A 124 -11.76 28.25 -5.33
N PHE A 125 -10.89 27.37 -5.87
CA PHE A 125 -11.10 26.79 -7.20
C PHE A 125 -12.49 26.11 -7.33
N PRO A 126 -13.11 26.11 -8.52
CA PRO A 126 -14.52 25.80 -8.69
C PRO A 126 -14.86 24.31 -8.66
N LEU A 127 -14.26 23.54 -7.74
CA LEU A 127 -14.42 22.08 -7.66
C LEU A 127 -15.90 21.68 -7.51
N ALA A 128 -16.62 22.30 -6.58
CA ALA A 128 -18.03 21.99 -6.35
C ALA A 128 -18.92 22.24 -7.58
N ARG A 129 -18.63 23.30 -8.33
CA ARG A 129 -19.33 23.61 -9.60
C ARG A 129 -18.97 22.59 -10.67
N SER A 130 -17.71 22.20 -10.77
CA SER A 130 -17.23 21.22 -11.75
C SER A 130 -17.74 19.81 -11.47
N LEU A 131 -18.04 19.46 -10.21
CA LEU A 131 -18.72 18.23 -9.84
C LEU A 131 -20.16 18.17 -10.34
N GLY A 132 -20.84 19.30 -10.52
CA GLY A 132 -22.25 19.34 -10.90
C GLY A 132 -23.10 18.51 -9.92
N ARG A 133 -23.81 17.49 -10.45
CA ARG A 133 -24.56 16.52 -9.66
C ARG A 133 -23.70 15.34 -9.18
N GLY A 134 -22.48 15.21 -9.69
CA GLY A 134 -21.57 14.13 -9.35
C GLY A 134 -20.94 14.27 -7.97
N ARG A 135 -20.17 13.28 -7.58
CA ARG A 135 -19.46 13.20 -6.30
C ARG A 135 -17.96 13.23 -6.52
N LEU A 136 -17.22 13.68 -5.52
CA LEU A 136 -15.76 13.64 -5.45
C LEU A 136 -15.33 12.30 -4.83
N ALA A 137 -14.63 11.47 -5.60
CA ALA A 137 -14.05 10.24 -5.08
C ALA A 137 -12.84 10.55 -4.21
N VAL A 138 -12.88 10.09 -2.97
CA VAL A 138 -11.78 10.20 -2.00
C VAL A 138 -11.74 8.94 -1.15
N ALA A 139 -10.61 8.61 -0.56
CA ALA A 139 -10.60 7.63 0.52
C ALA A 139 -11.30 8.19 1.77
N ASP A 140 -11.69 7.33 2.72
CA ASP A 140 -12.29 7.77 3.98
C ASP A 140 -11.47 8.91 4.62
N THR A 141 -12.13 10.04 4.84
CA THR A 141 -11.49 11.30 5.25
C THR A 141 -11.19 11.37 6.75
N GLN A 142 -11.63 10.40 7.53
CA GLN A 142 -11.39 10.33 8.97
C GLN A 142 -10.21 9.43 9.31
N ALA A 143 -10.09 8.29 8.64
CA ALA A 143 -9.13 7.27 9.02
C ALA A 143 -8.04 7.00 7.96
N VAL A 144 -8.37 7.05 6.66
CA VAL A 144 -7.45 6.66 5.59
C VAL A 144 -6.49 7.81 5.26
N PRO A 145 -5.17 7.58 5.21
CA PRO A 145 -4.18 8.64 4.97
C PRO A 145 -4.50 9.52 3.76
N ALA A 146 -4.77 8.94 2.59
CA ALA A 146 -5.10 9.67 1.38
C ALA A 146 -6.35 10.57 1.55
N GLY A 147 -7.36 10.09 2.27
CA GLY A 147 -8.57 10.85 2.57
C GLY A 147 -8.30 12.02 3.52
N ARG A 148 -7.49 11.79 4.55
CA ARG A 148 -7.09 12.85 5.50
C ARG A 148 -6.24 13.92 4.82
N TYR A 149 -5.31 13.56 3.94
CA TYR A 149 -4.55 14.51 3.14
C TYR A 149 -5.45 15.27 2.17
N ALA A 150 -6.42 14.60 1.53
CA ALA A 150 -7.40 15.26 0.66
C ALA A 150 -8.24 16.29 1.42
N LYS A 151 -8.75 15.92 2.61
CA LYS A 151 -9.49 16.85 3.47
C LYS A 151 -8.64 18.05 3.86
N ALA A 152 -7.41 17.84 4.33
CA ALA A 152 -6.50 18.93 4.69
C ALA A 152 -6.25 19.89 3.52
N ALA A 153 -5.96 19.35 2.33
CA ALA A 153 -5.73 20.15 1.13
C ALA A 153 -6.98 20.94 0.72
N LEU A 154 -8.17 20.33 0.75
CA LEU A 154 -9.43 21.02 0.42
C LEU A 154 -9.77 22.10 1.45
N MET A 155 -9.46 21.91 2.73
CA MET A 155 -9.59 22.94 3.77
C MET A 155 -8.62 24.10 3.52
N HIS A 156 -7.34 23.80 3.23
CA HIS A 156 -6.32 24.81 2.91
C HIS A 156 -6.77 25.73 1.76
N PHE A 157 -7.38 25.15 0.73
CA PHE A 157 -7.90 25.93 -0.41
C PHE A 157 -9.27 26.56 -0.19
N GLY A 158 -9.91 26.37 0.98
CA GLY A 158 -11.22 26.95 1.31
C GLY A 158 -12.38 26.37 0.51
N VAL A 159 -12.25 25.12 0.02
CA VAL A 159 -13.30 24.48 -0.79
C VAL A 159 -13.99 23.33 -0.06
N TRP A 160 -13.49 22.88 1.08
CA TRP A 160 -14.00 21.73 1.84
C TRP A 160 -15.51 21.83 2.09
N GLY A 161 -16.00 22.88 2.72
CA GLY A 161 -17.42 23.04 3.10
C GLY A 161 -18.39 23.01 1.92
N ARG A 162 -17.89 23.23 0.68
CA ARG A 162 -18.70 23.15 -0.54
C ARG A 162 -18.76 21.74 -1.14
N VAL A 163 -17.85 20.84 -0.75
CA VAL A 163 -17.73 19.50 -1.32
C VAL A 163 -17.94 18.38 -0.31
N GLU A 164 -17.88 18.64 1.00
CA GLU A 164 -17.96 17.60 2.04
C GLU A 164 -19.23 16.72 1.94
N ARG A 165 -20.36 17.31 1.51
CA ARG A 165 -21.62 16.58 1.29
C ARG A 165 -21.68 15.89 -0.08
N LYS A 166 -20.67 16.08 -0.91
CA LYS A 166 -20.57 15.51 -2.27
C LYS A 166 -19.47 14.46 -2.37
N LEU A 167 -19.06 13.85 -1.27
CA LEU A 167 -18.02 12.83 -1.29
C LEU A 167 -18.57 11.45 -1.66
N ALA A 168 -17.83 10.73 -2.49
CA ALA A 168 -17.91 9.29 -2.65
C ALA A 168 -16.68 8.71 -1.96
N GLN A 169 -16.85 8.23 -0.74
CA GLN A 169 -15.75 7.75 0.08
C GLN A 169 -15.51 6.25 -0.17
N GLY A 170 -14.28 5.90 -0.54
CA GLY A 170 -13.81 4.54 -0.63
C GLY A 170 -13.05 4.12 0.64
N ASP A 171 -12.95 2.82 0.86
CA ASP A 171 -12.21 2.23 1.99
C ASP A 171 -10.68 2.37 1.85
N SER A 172 -10.18 2.71 0.66
CA SER A 172 -8.77 2.91 0.35
C SER A 172 -8.58 3.95 -0.76
N VAL A 173 -7.35 4.39 -1.01
CA VAL A 173 -7.04 5.27 -2.15
C VAL A 173 -7.32 4.56 -3.49
N ARG A 174 -7.17 3.23 -3.54
CA ARG A 174 -7.43 2.45 -4.76
C ARG A 174 -8.92 2.32 -5.04
N SER A 175 -9.76 2.23 -4.02
CA SER A 175 -11.22 2.29 -4.19
C SER A 175 -11.65 3.66 -4.74
N ALA A 176 -11.07 4.75 -4.24
CA ALA A 176 -11.34 6.09 -4.78
C ALA A 176 -10.88 6.22 -6.24
N LEU A 177 -9.71 5.69 -6.59
CA LEU A 177 -9.22 5.64 -7.98
C LEU A 177 -10.22 4.89 -8.88
N ALA A 178 -10.65 3.71 -8.46
CA ALA A 178 -11.56 2.86 -9.23
C ALA A 178 -12.92 3.54 -9.52
N LEU A 179 -13.45 4.36 -8.61
CA LEU A 179 -14.68 5.14 -8.85
C LEU A 179 -14.50 6.12 -10.02
N VAL A 180 -13.32 6.72 -10.15
CA VAL A 180 -13.04 7.63 -11.28
C VAL A 180 -12.78 6.86 -12.56
N GLU A 181 -12.04 5.74 -12.50
CA GLU A 181 -11.77 4.88 -13.67
C GLU A 181 -13.06 4.37 -14.33
N ARG A 182 -14.06 4.00 -13.51
CA ARG A 182 -15.35 3.51 -13.98
C ARG A 182 -16.33 4.63 -14.38
N GLY A 183 -15.93 5.91 -14.23
CA GLY A 183 -16.79 7.05 -14.53
C GLY A 183 -17.89 7.30 -13.48
N GLU A 184 -17.87 6.61 -12.35
CA GLU A 184 -18.83 6.78 -11.25
C GLU A 184 -18.61 8.10 -10.50
N ALA A 185 -17.40 8.67 -10.60
CA ALA A 185 -17.05 9.98 -10.08
C ALA A 185 -16.33 10.82 -11.15
N PRO A 186 -16.75 12.06 -11.41
CA PRO A 186 -16.11 12.93 -12.40
C PRO A 186 -14.72 13.39 -11.97
N PHE A 187 -14.44 13.39 -10.67
CA PHE A 187 -13.14 13.73 -10.09
C PHE A 187 -12.85 12.87 -8.88
N GLY A 188 -11.56 12.66 -8.63
CA GLY A 188 -11.07 12.03 -7.40
C GLY A 188 -9.78 12.66 -6.91
N ILE A 189 -9.45 12.44 -5.65
CA ILE A 189 -8.17 12.84 -5.06
C ILE A 189 -7.45 11.57 -4.61
N VAL A 190 -6.27 11.33 -5.21
CA VAL A 190 -5.42 10.16 -5.01
C VAL A 190 -3.95 10.57 -4.98
N TYR A 191 -3.05 9.64 -4.79
CA TYR A 191 -1.62 9.94 -4.94
C TYR A 191 -1.20 9.96 -6.41
N ALA A 192 -0.13 10.67 -6.72
CA ALA A 192 0.43 10.74 -8.06
C ALA A 192 0.86 9.36 -8.59
N THR A 193 1.31 8.48 -7.70
CA THR A 193 1.67 7.09 -8.04
C THR A 193 0.45 6.25 -8.42
N ASP A 194 -0.71 6.45 -7.76
CA ASP A 194 -1.95 5.76 -8.13
C ASP A 194 -2.43 6.21 -9.51
N ALA A 195 -2.41 7.53 -9.77
CA ALA A 195 -2.76 8.06 -11.08
C ALA A 195 -1.84 7.54 -12.19
N ARG A 196 -0.54 7.39 -11.89
CA ARG A 196 0.45 6.83 -12.83
C ARG A 196 0.22 5.35 -13.12
N ALA A 197 -0.26 4.59 -12.15
CA ALA A 197 -0.52 3.15 -12.29
C ALA A 197 -1.76 2.86 -13.15
N SER A 198 -2.61 3.85 -13.42
CA SER A 198 -3.86 3.70 -14.15
C SER A 198 -3.81 4.40 -15.51
N LYS A 199 -4.31 3.71 -16.54
CA LYS A 199 -4.59 4.30 -17.86
C LYS A 199 -6.00 4.89 -17.97
N GLY A 200 -6.87 4.57 -17.02
CA GLY A 200 -8.28 5.00 -16.98
C GLY A 200 -8.49 6.42 -16.46
N VAL A 201 -7.45 7.04 -15.91
CA VAL A 201 -7.53 8.40 -15.35
C VAL A 201 -6.41 9.29 -15.88
N ARG A 202 -6.61 10.60 -15.72
CA ARG A 202 -5.58 11.61 -15.96
C ARG A 202 -5.51 12.60 -14.80
N VAL A 203 -4.34 13.14 -14.54
CA VAL A 203 -4.14 14.22 -13.57
C VAL A 203 -4.66 15.53 -14.18
N VAL A 204 -5.55 16.22 -13.46
CA VAL A 204 -6.09 17.53 -13.83
C VAL A 204 -5.60 18.66 -12.94
N GLY A 205 -4.99 18.31 -11.79
CA GLY A 205 -4.37 19.27 -10.89
C GLY A 205 -3.47 18.58 -9.88
N THR A 206 -2.43 19.26 -9.43
CA THR A 206 -1.53 18.80 -8.35
C THR A 206 -1.69 19.71 -7.14
N PHE A 207 -1.85 19.11 -5.98
CA PHE A 207 -1.90 19.88 -4.73
C PHE A 207 -0.47 20.23 -4.29
N PRO A 208 -0.18 21.52 -4.02
CA PRO A 208 1.09 21.94 -3.46
C PRO A 208 1.38 21.24 -2.13
N ALA A 209 2.65 20.90 -1.88
CA ALA A 209 3.06 20.20 -0.66
C ALA A 209 2.68 20.94 0.63
N ALA A 210 2.61 22.28 0.61
CA ALA A 210 2.21 23.08 1.74
C ALA A 210 0.70 23.00 2.09
N SER A 211 -0.12 22.37 1.22
CA SER A 211 -1.58 22.29 1.43
C SER A 211 -2.01 21.14 2.34
N HIS A 212 -1.12 20.26 2.71
CA HIS A 212 -1.39 19.09 3.55
C HIS A 212 -0.10 18.65 4.30
N PRO A 213 -0.21 17.85 5.38
CA PRO A 213 0.98 17.27 6.00
C PRO A 213 1.82 16.45 4.99
N PRO A 214 3.14 16.34 5.21
CA PRO A 214 4.01 15.54 4.33
C PRO A 214 3.51 14.10 4.17
N ILE A 215 3.40 13.64 2.94
CA ILE A 215 3.05 12.25 2.63
C ILE A 215 4.32 11.41 2.71
N THR A 216 4.40 10.50 3.67
CA THR A 216 5.56 9.65 3.91
C THR A 216 5.15 8.19 4.05
N TYR A 217 6.08 7.28 3.76
CA TYR A 217 5.89 5.84 3.93
C TYR A 217 6.98 5.32 4.86
N PRO A 218 6.69 5.16 6.14
CA PRO A 218 7.57 4.45 7.04
C PRO A 218 7.47 2.94 6.85
N VAL A 219 8.56 2.22 7.11
CA VAL A 219 8.62 0.77 7.23
C VAL A 219 9.15 0.38 8.58
N ALA A 220 8.57 -0.64 9.20
CA ALA A 220 9.08 -1.21 10.44
C ALA A 220 8.85 -2.72 10.51
N LEU A 221 9.71 -3.42 11.26
CA LEU A 221 9.43 -4.77 11.70
C LEU A 221 8.41 -4.73 12.83
N LEU A 222 7.46 -5.66 12.80
CA LEU A 222 6.55 -5.88 13.92
C LEU A 222 7.26 -6.68 15.02
N ARG A 223 6.94 -6.37 16.27
CA ARG A 223 7.59 -6.95 17.45
C ARG A 223 7.43 -8.48 17.50
N GLN A 224 6.29 -8.98 17.08
CA GLN A 224 5.95 -10.40 17.05
C GLN A 224 6.61 -11.18 15.90
N SER A 225 7.26 -10.50 14.95
CA SER A 225 7.91 -11.16 13.82
C SER A 225 9.03 -12.10 14.28
N THR A 226 8.94 -13.35 13.87
CA THR A 226 9.98 -14.37 14.06
C THR A 226 10.59 -14.83 12.75
N HIS A 227 10.11 -14.29 11.61
CA HIS A 227 10.57 -14.69 10.30
C HIS A 227 12.00 -14.21 10.02
N ARG A 228 12.94 -15.15 9.79
CA ARG A 228 14.37 -14.87 9.64
C ARG A 228 14.71 -13.87 8.52
N ASP A 229 13.94 -13.86 7.41
CA ASP A 229 14.18 -12.98 6.26
C ASP A 229 13.46 -11.63 6.36
N ALA A 230 12.64 -11.40 7.39
CA ALA A 230 11.84 -10.17 7.48
C ALA A 230 12.72 -8.91 7.55
N ASP A 231 13.74 -8.89 8.41
CA ASP A 231 14.65 -7.74 8.49
C ASP A 231 15.55 -7.62 7.26
N GLY A 232 15.95 -8.74 6.66
CA GLY A 232 16.66 -8.75 5.38
C GLY A 232 15.85 -8.05 4.29
N PHE A 233 14.56 -8.39 4.15
CA PHE A 233 13.67 -7.75 3.18
C PHE A 233 13.46 -6.26 3.50
N ARG A 234 13.25 -5.89 4.77
CA ARG A 234 13.18 -4.48 5.18
C ARG A 234 14.43 -3.70 4.75
N ARG A 235 15.63 -4.23 5.02
CA ARG A 235 16.88 -3.59 4.60
C ARG A 235 17.03 -3.51 3.09
N PHE A 236 16.56 -4.53 2.35
CA PHE A 236 16.52 -4.49 0.90
C PHE A 236 15.65 -3.35 0.38
N LEU A 237 14.44 -3.14 0.94
CA LEU A 237 13.57 -2.01 0.56
C LEU A 237 14.25 -0.66 0.78
N LEU A 238 15.08 -0.54 1.84
CA LEU A 238 15.82 0.69 2.18
C LEU A 238 17.11 0.86 1.38
N SER A 239 17.58 -0.16 0.71
CA SER A 239 18.81 -0.14 -0.09
C SER A 239 18.69 0.74 -1.34
N ARG A 240 19.82 1.04 -1.99
CA ARG A 240 19.84 1.75 -3.28
C ARG A 240 19.01 1.01 -4.34
N GLU A 241 19.12 -0.30 -4.41
CA GLU A 241 18.37 -1.14 -5.36
C GLU A 241 16.86 -1.08 -5.06
N GLY A 242 16.45 -1.29 -3.82
CA GLY A 242 15.05 -1.20 -3.40
C GLY A 242 14.45 0.17 -3.72
N ARG A 243 15.13 1.26 -3.34
CA ARG A 243 14.66 2.63 -3.62
C ARG A 243 14.56 2.92 -5.13
N ALA A 244 15.47 2.38 -5.94
CA ALA A 244 15.41 2.52 -7.40
C ALA A 244 14.15 1.87 -8.01
N ILE A 245 13.67 0.76 -7.42
CA ILE A 245 12.40 0.14 -7.81
C ILE A 245 11.26 1.15 -7.61
N PHE A 246 11.10 1.67 -6.39
CA PHE A 246 10.03 2.62 -6.10
C PHE A 246 10.10 3.90 -6.95
N ALA A 247 11.30 4.40 -7.24
CA ALA A 247 11.49 5.57 -8.09
C ALA A 247 10.92 5.35 -9.51
N ARG A 248 11.04 4.14 -10.09
CA ARG A 248 10.43 3.80 -11.39
C ARG A 248 8.91 3.90 -11.37
N TYR A 249 8.28 3.65 -10.23
CA TYR A 249 6.83 3.80 -10.04
C TYR A 249 6.41 5.23 -9.65
N GLY A 250 7.36 6.18 -9.59
CA GLY A 250 7.07 7.58 -9.34
C GLY A 250 7.09 7.99 -7.87
N PHE A 251 7.57 7.12 -6.96
CA PHE A 251 7.81 7.50 -5.57
C PHE A 251 9.13 8.28 -5.46
N PRO A 252 9.10 9.56 -5.08
CA PRO A 252 10.33 10.28 -4.77
C PRO A 252 11.00 9.66 -3.53
N ALA A 253 12.32 9.51 -3.60
CA ALA A 253 13.08 9.15 -2.42
C ALA A 253 12.95 10.27 -1.36
N ARG A 254 12.70 9.91 -0.11
CA ARG A 254 12.85 10.86 0.97
C ARG A 254 14.34 11.19 1.09
N GLN A 255 14.72 12.43 0.80
CA GLN A 255 16.05 12.91 1.12
C GLN A 255 16.23 12.79 2.64
N GLY A 256 17.22 12.01 3.07
CA GLY A 256 17.54 11.89 4.48
C GLY A 256 17.82 13.27 5.02
N SER A 257 17.13 13.69 6.08
CA SER A 257 17.65 14.74 6.94
C SER A 257 18.90 14.14 7.58
N ASN A 258 20.08 14.49 7.05
CA ASN A 258 21.32 14.35 7.81
C ASN A 258 21.14 15.16 9.10
N LYS A 259 20.84 14.50 10.21
CA LYS A 259 21.07 14.97 11.57
C LYS A 259 21.98 13.98 12.24
#